data_f2595a3c2e2826da0632d809a4fe23b5
#
_entry.id   f2595a3c2e2826da0632d809a4fe23b5
#
_cell.length_a   1.000
_cell.length_b   1.000
_cell.length_c   1.000
_cell.angle_alpha   90.00
_cell.angle_beta   90.00
_cell.angle_gamma   90.00
#
_symmetry.space_group_name_H-M   'P 1'
#
loop_
_entity.id
_entity.type
_entity.pdbx_description
1 polymer ?
#
loop_
_entity_poly.entity_id
_entity_poly.type
_entity_poly.pdbx_seq_one_letter_code
_entity_poly.pdbx_strand_id
1 'polypeptide(L)'
;VSSSPTPETTDVTPEDKLRILIGCDTFAPDVNGAARFAERLAAGLVQRGHDVHIMAPSKRHRLSGAFVETIEGEQMTVHRIPSFRWYPHDWLRFVLPWRAKPYARRVLDLVQPDVLHLQSHIVIGRGLAIEGAKRKIRIVATNHVMPENVLDFTLLPERAKRLFVRWGWRQADLILRKAAAVTTPTRRAADFLERSTHRRGVLPVSCGLRASDYTAVVGARDENRIVFVGRVTLEKEIHVILHAMTRLDPKLNVSFTVVGDGDQRKNLEKLATELGLADRVHFTGRVSDEELRRHLTEASMFVIASIAELQSIATMEAMASGLPIIAADAMALPHLVHHGENGFLFQASNDRELADAMNTVFEMSPAEYETMQRASLEAVQAHDIDRTLDVFEGLYRGVPSA
;
A
#
# COMPACT_ATOMS: atom_id res chain seq x y z
N VAL A 1 22.90 2.76 -38.71
CA VAL A 1 22.52 3.89 -37.84
C VAL A 1 21.00 3.95 -37.90
N SER A 2 20.33 3.33 -36.96
CA SER A 2 18.88 3.35 -36.80
C SER A 2 18.60 4.23 -35.58
N SER A 3 18.06 5.40 -35.82
CA SER A 3 17.61 6.30 -34.74
C SER A 3 16.29 5.78 -34.14
N SER A 4 16.32 5.43 -32.87
CA SER A 4 15.13 5.13 -32.05
C SER A 4 14.30 6.42 -31.90
N PRO A 5 12.97 6.35 -31.99
CA PRO A 5 12.13 7.52 -31.75
C PRO A 5 12.15 7.89 -30.27
N THR A 6 12.43 9.16 -29.98
CA THR A 6 12.22 9.79 -28.68
C THR A 6 10.73 9.70 -28.31
N PRO A 7 10.33 9.40 -27.08
CA PRO A 7 8.92 9.42 -26.71
C PRO A 7 8.40 10.86 -26.80
N GLU A 8 7.34 11.05 -27.57
CA GLU A 8 6.59 12.30 -27.65
C GLU A 8 6.04 12.64 -26.24
N THR A 9 6.55 13.71 -25.67
CA THR A 9 5.89 14.39 -24.57
C THR A 9 4.58 14.96 -25.11
N THR A 10 3.46 14.35 -24.76
CA THR A 10 2.13 14.93 -25.03
C THR A 10 2.03 16.23 -24.22
N ASP A 11 2.20 17.36 -24.87
CA ASP A 11 1.93 18.68 -24.31
C ASP A 11 0.45 18.73 -23.91
N VAL A 12 0.18 18.68 -22.59
CA VAL A 12 -1.16 18.86 -22.03
C VAL A 12 -1.57 20.31 -22.32
N THR A 13 -2.66 20.48 -23.06
CA THR A 13 -3.19 21.82 -23.34
C THR A 13 -3.63 22.49 -22.03
N PRO A 14 -3.56 23.83 -21.89
CA PRO A 14 -3.97 24.54 -20.69
C PRO A 14 -5.41 24.24 -20.24
N GLU A 15 -6.29 23.82 -21.14
CA GLU A 15 -7.68 23.43 -20.86
C GLU A 15 -7.81 22.05 -20.18
N ASP A 16 -6.79 21.20 -20.26
CA ASP A 16 -6.79 19.86 -19.67
C ASP A 16 -6.19 19.80 -18.25
N LYS A 17 -5.54 20.88 -17.81
CA LYS A 17 -4.89 20.96 -16.51
C LYS A 17 -5.92 21.12 -15.38
N LEU A 18 -5.93 20.16 -14.44
CA LEU A 18 -6.74 20.22 -13.22
C LEU A 18 -5.90 20.69 -12.03
N ARG A 19 -6.53 21.44 -11.13
CA ARG A 19 -6.02 21.68 -9.78
C ARG A 19 -6.62 20.66 -8.83
N ILE A 20 -5.79 19.77 -8.32
CA ILE A 20 -6.18 18.59 -7.54
C ILE A 20 -5.72 18.77 -6.10
N LEU A 21 -6.65 18.64 -5.14
CA LEU A 21 -6.29 18.58 -3.72
C LEU A 21 -6.49 17.16 -3.19
N ILE A 22 -5.39 16.51 -2.82
CA ILE A 22 -5.41 15.16 -2.23
C ILE A 22 -5.36 15.27 -0.73
N GLY A 23 -6.34 14.69 -0.03
CA GLY A 23 -6.43 14.65 1.43
C GLY A 23 -5.99 13.33 2.00
N CYS A 24 -4.93 13.33 2.81
CA CYS A 24 -4.29 12.13 3.35
C CYS A 24 -4.28 12.17 4.89
N ASP A 25 -4.75 11.13 5.56
CA ASP A 25 -4.54 10.96 7.00
C ASP A 25 -3.16 10.35 7.34
N THR A 26 -2.50 9.72 6.35
CA THR A 26 -1.10 9.30 6.37
C THR A 26 -0.41 9.71 5.06
N PHE A 27 0.78 10.26 5.12
CA PHE A 27 1.56 10.74 3.97
C PHE A 27 3.03 10.87 4.38
N ALA A 28 3.95 10.97 3.42
CA ALA A 28 5.38 11.12 3.70
C ALA A 28 5.67 12.01 4.94
N PRO A 29 6.51 11.57 5.87
CA PRO A 29 7.43 10.44 5.86
C PRO A 29 6.85 9.12 6.43
N ASP A 30 5.53 9.00 6.58
CA ASP A 30 4.91 7.79 7.09
C ASP A 30 5.06 6.66 6.05
N VAL A 31 5.52 5.49 6.48
CA VAL A 31 5.74 4.35 5.57
C VAL A 31 4.61 3.33 5.74
N ASN A 32 3.62 3.43 4.86
CA ASN A 32 2.55 2.43 4.74
C ASN A 32 1.97 2.46 3.32
N GLY A 33 1.20 1.43 2.94
CA GLY A 33 0.67 1.29 1.58
C GLY A 33 -0.19 2.48 1.11
N ALA A 34 -1.02 3.05 1.98
CA ALA A 34 -1.86 4.21 1.64
C ALA A 34 -1.02 5.48 1.40
N ALA A 35 0.03 5.71 2.20
CA ALA A 35 0.95 6.82 2.01
C ALA A 35 1.73 6.67 0.70
N ARG A 36 2.32 5.49 0.44
CA ARG A 36 3.04 5.20 -0.81
C ARG A 36 2.16 5.35 -2.05
N PHE A 37 0.91 4.89 -1.98
CA PHE A 37 -0.04 5.12 -3.07
C PHE A 37 -0.29 6.60 -3.30
N ALA A 38 -0.56 7.37 -2.24
CA ALA A 38 -0.81 8.81 -2.35
C ALA A 38 0.39 9.57 -2.91
N GLU A 39 1.62 9.18 -2.53
CA GLU A 39 2.88 9.74 -3.03
C GLU A 39 3.03 9.49 -4.53
N ARG A 40 2.92 8.22 -4.97
CA ARG A 40 3.03 7.82 -6.39
C ARG A 40 1.95 8.45 -7.26
N LEU A 41 0.70 8.45 -6.78
CA LEU A 41 -0.41 9.08 -7.48
C LEU A 41 -0.17 10.59 -7.66
N ALA A 42 0.24 11.29 -6.58
CA ALA A 42 0.49 12.72 -6.63
C ALA A 42 1.64 13.05 -7.60
N ALA A 43 2.75 12.33 -7.53
CA ALA A 43 3.89 12.52 -8.42
C ALA A 43 3.52 12.26 -9.88
N GLY A 44 2.81 11.15 -10.16
CA GLY A 44 2.36 10.84 -11.52
C GLY A 44 1.42 11.91 -12.10
N LEU A 45 0.51 12.47 -11.28
CA LEU A 45 -0.36 13.58 -11.71
C LEU A 45 0.42 14.86 -11.98
N VAL A 46 1.48 15.16 -11.20
CA VAL A 46 2.39 16.29 -11.47
C VAL A 46 3.13 16.08 -12.79
N GLN A 47 3.66 14.87 -13.04
CA GLN A 47 4.32 14.50 -14.31
C GLN A 47 3.40 14.66 -15.51
N ARG A 48 2.10 14.45 -15.33
CA ARG A 48 1.06 14.67 -16.35
C ARG A 48 0.59 16.14 -16.45
N GLY A 49 1.27 17.09 -15.78
CA GLY A 49 1.05 18.53 -15.88
C GLY A 49 -0.04 19.12 -14.99
N HIS A 50 -0.65 18.32 -14.09
CA HIS A 50 -1.66 18.82 -13.15
C HIS A 50 -1.05 19.66 -12.03
N ASP A 51 -1.85 20.58 -11.45
CA ASP A 51 -1.51 21.37 -10.26
C ASP A 51 -1.94 20.60 -9.00
N VAL A 52 -0.98 19.89 -8.37
CA VAL A 52 -1.28 18.98 -7.27
C VAL A 52 -0.92 19.59 -5.92
N HIS A 53 -1.91 19.64 -5.05
CA HIS A 53 -1.78 20.03 -3.65
C HIS A 53 -2.11 18.85 -2.73
N ILE A 54 -1.37 18.72 -1.63
CA ILE A 54 -1.60 17.69 -0.63
C ILE A 54 -2.03 18.34 0.68
N MET A 55 -3.02 17.77 1.38
CA MET A 55 -3.35 18.13 2.75
C MET A 55 -3.07 16.92 3.64
N ALA A 56 -2.08 17.03 4.54
CA ALA A 56 -1.54 15.91 5.31
C ALA A 56 -1.14 16.29 6.75
N PRO A 57 -0.98 15.31 7.66
CA PRO A 57 -0.44 15.54 8.98
C PRO A 57 0.95 16.16 8.94
N SER A 58 1.27 16.99 9.91
CA SER A 58 2.61 17.58 10.04
C SER A 58 3.63 16.53 10.47
N LYS A 59 4.86 16.66 9.93
CA LYS A 59 6.03 15.85 10.33
C LYS A 59 6.48 16.13 11.79
N ARG A 60 6.20 17.33 12.28
CA ARG A 60 6.61 17.77 13.63
C ARG A 60 5.40 18.36 14.36
N HIS A 61 5.37 18.15 15.67
CA HIS A 61 4.36 18.78 16.51
C HIS A 61 4.42 20.32 16.34
N ARG A 62 3.25 20.94 16.15
CA ARG A 62 3.06 22.39 15.93
C ARG A 62 3.52 22.96 14.58
N LEU A 63 4.23 22.22 13.74
CA LEU A 63 4.53 22.72 12.39
C LEU A 63 3.23 22.70 11.58
N SER A 64 2.85 23.84 11.00
CA SER A 64 1.69 23.92 10.11
C SER A 64 1.91 24.99 9.06
N GLY A 65 1.35 24.80 7.88
CA GLY A 65 1.50 25.72 6.76
C GLY A 65 1.59 24.99 5.42
N ALA A 66 1.79 25.75 4.38
CA ALA A 66 2.07 25.25 3.04
C ALA A 66 3.59 25.21 2.85
N PHE A 67 4.08 24.07 2.38
CA PHE A 67 5.50 23.81 2.11
C PHE A 67 5.63 23.20 0.73
N VAL A 68 6.62 23.62 -0.05
CA VAL A 68 7.03 22.90 -1.24
C VAL A 68 7.89 21.71 -0.79
N GLU A 69 7.45 20.52 -1.11
CA GLU A 69 8.15 19.29 -0.75
C GLU A 69 8.42 18.48 -2.01
N THR A 70 9.57 17.80 -2.06
CA THR A 70 9.89 16.84 -3.12
C THR A 70 9.40 15.46 -2.71
N ILE A 71 8.50 14.89 -3.50
CA ILE A 71 7.86 13.59 -3.29
C ILE A 71 8.02 12.76 -4.58
N GLU A 72 8.62 11.58 -4.48
CA GLU A 72 8.90 10.71 -5.65
C GLU A 72 9.58 11.47 -6.81
N GLY A 73 10.50 12.40 -6.47
CA GLY A 73 11.22 13.23 -7.43
C GLY A 73 10.49 14.51 -7.89
N GLU A 74 9.19 14.66 -7.62
CA GLU A 74 8.36 15.79 -8.06
C GLU A 74 8.14 16.83 -6.97
N GLN A 75 8.14 18.12 -7.33
CA GLN A 75 7.84 19.21 -6.41
C GLN A 75 6.33 19.49 -6.37
N MET A 76 5.78 19.51 -5.15
CA MET A 76 4.36 19.82 -4.93
C MET A 76 4.14 20.57 -3.63
N THR A 77 3.03 21.30 -3.54
CA THR A 77 2.66 22.02 -2.31
C THR A 77 1.95 21.10 -1.32
N VAL A 78 2.54 20.90 -0.14
CA VAL A 78 1.97 20.13 0.96
C VAL A 78 1.49 21.06 2.07
N HIS A 79 0.18 21.07 2.31
CA HIS A 79 -0.48 21.78 3.40
C HIS A 79 -0.43 20.92 4.67
N ARG A 80 0.53 21.18 5.54
CA ARG A 80 0.74 20.42 6.79
C ARG A 80 -0.16 20.92 7.90
N ILE A 81 -0.90 19.98 8.54
CA ILE A 81 -1.78 20.26 9.67
C ILE A 81 -1.11 19.80 10.96
N PRO A 82 -1.21 20.56 12.08
CA PRO A 82 -0.65 20.14 13.35
C PRO A 82 -1.14 18.76 13.74
N SER A 83 -0.21 17.86 13.99
CA SER A 83 -0.47 16.47 14.33
C SER A 83 0.20 16.08 15.64
N PHE A 84 -0.29 15.01 16.25
CA PHE A 84 0.25 14.41 17.46
C PHE A 84 0.72 13.00 17.13
N ARG A 85 1.79 12.57 17.82
CA ARG A 85 2.25 11.20 17.74
C ARG A 85 1.29 10.32 18.55
N TRP A 86 0.88 9.19 17.96
CA TRP A 86 0.10 8.18 18.66
C TRP A 86 1.04 7.26 19.43
N TYR A 87 1.22 7.51 20.70
CA TYR A 87 1.99 6.62 21.55
C TYR A 87 1.18 5.33 21.82
N PRO A 88 1.74 4.11 21.67
CA PRO A 88 3.15 3.76 21.57
C PRO A 88 3.69 3.64 20.13
N HIS A 89 2.91 3.93 19.10
CA HIS A 89 3.30 3.73 17.71
C HIS A 89 4.02 4.96 17.13
N ASP A 90 5.32 4.87 16.98
CA ASP A 90 6.18 5.95 16.47
C ASP A 90 5.91 6.35 15.02
N TRP A 91 5.27 5.46 14.28
CA TRP A 91 4.97 5.59 12.85
C TRP A 91 3.59 6.19 12.57
N LEU A 92 2.70 6.31 13.58
CA LEU A 92 1.35 6.82 13.40
C LEU A 92 1.21 8.24 13.98
N ARG A 93 0.79 9.16 13.12
CA ARG A 93 0.41 10.51 13.51
C ARG A 93 -1.07 10.72 13.31
N PHE A 94 -1.68 11.50 14.17
CA PHE A 94 -3.10 11.84 14.03
C PHE A 94 -3.32 13.33 14.18
N VAL A 95 -4.32 13.83 13.45
CA VAL A 95 -4.84 15.19 13.56
C VAL A 95 -6.04 15.18 14.48
N LEU A 96 -6.17 16.19 15.34
CA LEU A 96 -7.34 16.30 16.21
C LEU A 96 -8.60 16.58 15.36
N PRO A 97 -9.68 15.78 15.49
CA PRO A 97 -10.84 15.85 14.60
C PRO A 97 -11.48 17.23 14.49
N TRP A 98 -11.50 18.01 15.57
CA TRP A 98 -12.06 19.37 15.59
C TRP A 98 -11.20 20.39 14.84
N ARG A 99 -9.91 20.09 14.59
CA ARG A 99 -9.00 20.93 13.80
C ARG A 99 -9.12 20.69 12.30
N ALA A 100 -9.47 19.48 11.88
CA ALA A 100 -9.49 19.13 10.46
C ALA A 100 -10.41 20.04 9.63
N LYS A 101 -11.63 20.30 10.11
CA LYS A 101 -12.60 21.10 9.37
C LYS A 101 -12.20 22.58 9.20
N PRO A 102 -11.70 23.33 10.22
CA PRO A 102 -11.19 24.69 10.03
C PRO A 102 -9.99 24.75 9.07
N TYR A 103 -9.06 23.79 9.15
CA TYR A 103 -7.93 23.71 8.22
C TYR A 103 -8.39 23.37 6.80
N ALA A 104 -9.31 22.41 6.63
CA ALA A 104 -9.89 22.09 5.33
C ALA A 104 -10.52 23.32 4.67
N ARG A 105 -11.31 24.12 5.44
CA ARG A 105 -11.90 25.36 4.95
C ARG A 105 -10.84 26.31 4.44
N ARG A 106 -9.80 26.58 5.24
CA ARG A 106 -8.71 27.51 4.88
C ARG A 106 -7.95 27.03 3.62
N VAL A 107 -7.63 25.73 3.55
CA VAL A 107 -6.92 25.15 2.39
C VAL A 107 -7.77 25.21 1.14
N LEU A 108 -9.07 24.91 1.23
CA LEU A 108 -9.99 25.00 0.10
C LEU A 108 -10.16 26.45 -0.41
N ASP A 109 -10.23 27.42 0.51
CA ASP A 109 -10.33 28.84 0.15
C ASP A 109 -9.03 29.35 -0.51
N LEU A 110 -7.87 28.82 -0.12
CA LEU A 110 -6.56 29.15 -0.68
C LEU A 110 -6.32 28.47 -2.05
N VAL A 111 -6.58 27.16 -2.13
CA VAL A 111 -6.23 26.33 -3.30
C VAL A 111 -7.29 26.44 -4.38
N GLN A 112 -8.57 26.55 -4.02
CA GLN A 112 -9.71 26.54 -4.95
C GLN A 112 -9.61 25.36 -5.95
N PRO A 113 -9.55 24.09 -5.48
CA PRO A 113 -9.33 22.95 -6.33
C PRO A 113 -10.55 22.63 -7.21
N ASP A 114 -10.32 22.12 -8.42
CA ASP A 114 -11.35 21.60 -9.31
C ASP A 114 -11.91 20.26 -8.77
N VAL A 115 -11.04 19.47 -8.14
CA VAL A 115 -11.38 18.16 -7.60
C VAL A 115 -10.69 17.88 -6.27
N LEU A 116 -11.39 17.17 -5.41
CA LEU A 116 -10.87 16.62 -4.16
C LEU A 116 -10.69 15.11 -4.31
N HIS A 117 -9.51 14.61 -3.96
CA HIS A 117 -9.28 13.19 -3.81
C HIS A 117 -9.02 12.85 -2.34
N LEU A 118 -9.89 12.07 -1.73
CA LEU A 118 -9.78 11.65 -0.33
C LEU A 118 -9.14 10.27 -0.27
N GLN A 119 -7.98 10.16 0.39
CA GLN A 119 -7.29 8.89 0.62
C GLN A 119 -7.78 8.16 1.88
N SER A 120 -8.66 8.81 2.63
CA SER A 120 -9.35 8.20 3.77
C SER A 120 -10.63 8.99 4.10
N HIS A 121 -11.45 8.41 4.95
CA HIS A 121 -12.70 9.02 5.44
C HIS A 121 -12.63 9.46 6.92
N ILE A 122 -11.43 9.36 7.56
CA ILE A 122 -11.33 9.44 9.02
C ILE A 122 -11.34 10.88 9.52
N VAL A 123 -10.24 11.63 9.39
CA VAL A 123 -10.10 12.96 9.96
C VAL A 123 -9.93 14.03 8.88
N ILE A 124 -8.83 14.00 8.13
CA ILE A 124 -8.55 14.99 7.08
C ILE A 124 -9.56 14.82 5.93
N GLY A 125 -9.73 13.60 5.44
CA GLY A 125 -10.70 13.33 4.39
C GLY A 125 -12.13 13.68 4.80
N ARG A 126 -12.51 13.45 6.07
CA ARG A 126 -13.81 13.90 6.61
C ARG A 126 -13.97 15.41 6.57
N GLY A 127 -12.93 16.16 6.99
CA GLY A 127 -12.92 17.62 6.95
C GLY A 127 -13.11 18.16 5.54
N LEU A 128 -12.32 17.64 4.60
CA LEU A 128 -12.39 17.97 3.17
C LEU A 128 -13.73 17.60 2.54
N ALA A 129 -14.25 16.40 2.82
CA ALA A 129 -15.54 15.96 2.29
C ALA A 129 -16.70 16.89 2.71
N ILE A 130 -16.72 17.31 3.98
CA ILE A 130 -17.77 18.18 4.50
C ILE A 130 -17.68 19.58 3.90
N GLU A 131 -16.49 20.16 3.84
CA GLU A 131 -16.32 21.54 3.35
C GLU A 131 -16.33 21.60 1.81
N GLY A 132 -15.83 20.55 1.11
CA GLY A 132 -15.89 20.43 -0.35
C GLY A 132 -17.31 20.26 -0.88
N ALA A 133 -18.12 19.41 -0.22
CA ALA A 133 -19.52 19.22 -0.59
C ALA A 133 -20.34 20.53 -0.49
N LYS A 134 -20.07 21.41 0.48
CA LYS A 134 -20.71 22.72 0.59
C LYS A 134 -20.36 23.63 -0.59
N ARG A 135 -19.15 23.49 -1.14
CA ARG A 135 -18.66 24.25 -2.29
C ARG A 135 -18.98 23.61 -3.62
N LYS A 136 -19.70 22.46 -3.59
CA LYS A 136 -20.03 21.64 -4.78
C LYS A 136 -18.80 21.20 -5.57
N ILE A 137 -17.65 21.09 -4.92
CA ILE A 137 -16.44 20.57 -5.54
C ILE A 137 -16.62 19.05 -5.75
N ARG A 138 -16.20 18.55 -6.92
CA ARG A 138 -16.21 17.13 -7.21
C ARG A 138 -15.30 16.37 -6.26
N ILE A 139 -15.79 15.27 -5.69
CA ILE A 139 -15.05 14.47 -4.70
C ILE A 139 -14.90 13.05 -5.26
N VAL A 140 -13.68 12.55 -5.30
CA VAL A 140 -13.32 11.15 -5.48
C VAL A 140 -12.76 10.64 -4.16
N ALA A 141 -13.09 9.42 -3.76
CA ALA A 141 -12.62 8.87 -2.49
C ALA A 141 -12.07 7.46 -2.69
N THR A 142 -10.83 7.22 -2.27
CA THR A 142 -10.23 5.89 -2.20
C THR A 142 -10.22 5.41 -0.76
N ASN A 143 -10.75 4.21 -0.52
CA ASN A 143 -10.75 3.64 0.82
C ASN A 143 -9.58 2.66 1.00
N HIS A 144 -8.66 3.01 1.89
CA HIS A 144 -7.51 2.19 2.32
C HIS A 144 -7.63 1.75 3.78
N VAL A 145 -8.74 2.02 4.43
CA VAL A 145 -8.88 1.84 5.89
C VAL A 145 -10.03 0.91 6.21
N MET A 146 -9.78 -0.05 7.08
CA MET A 146 -10.78 -0.90 7.71
C MET A 146 -10.82 -0.57 9.21
N PRO A 147 -11.99 -0.24 9.79
CA PRO A 147 -12.12 0.00 11.23
C PRO A 147 -11.65 -1.19 12.08
N GLU A 148 -11.73 -2.40 11.56
CA GLU A 148 -11.27 -3.64 12.18
C GLU A 148 -9.77 -3.55 12.53
N ASN A 149 -8.95 -3.08 11.60
CA ASN A 149 -7.48 -2.98 11.77
C ASN A 149 -7.05 -2.00 12.88
N VAL A 150 -7.96 -1.12 13.32
CA VAL A 150 -7.69 -0.19 14.44
C VAL A 150 -7.88 -0.87 15.79
N LEU A 151 -8.68 -1.94 15.84
CA LEU A 151 -9.09 -2.59 17.09
C LEU A 151 -8.14 -3.67 17.57
N ASP A 152 -7.28 -4.19 16.70
CA ASP A 152 -6.30 -5.22 17.04
C ASP A 152 -5.32 -4.74 18.13
N PHE A 153 -5.21 -3.42 18.28
CA PHE A 153 -4.37 -2.75 19.29
C PHE A 153 -5.13 -2.36 20.58
N THR A 154 -6.38 -2.81 20.74
CA THR A 154 -7.21 -2.42 21.90
C THR A 154 -7.58 -3.61 22.77
N LEU A 155 -7.54 -3.42 24.10
CA LEU A 155 -8.01 -4.40 25.09
C LEU A 155 -9.54 -4.34 25.29
N LEU A 156 -10.28 -3.87 24.31
CA LEU A 156 -11.74 -3.76 24.41
C LEU A 156 -12.41 -5.14 24.38
N PRO A 157 -13.49 -5.34 25.15
CA PRO A 157 -14.32 -6.54 25.04
C PRO A 157 -14.91 -6.69 23.64
N GLU A 158 -15.08 -7.92 23.15
CA GLU A 158 -15.55 -8.21 21.79
C GLU A 158 -16.90 -7.54 21.42
N ARG A 159 -17.80 -7.35 22.39
CA ARG A 159 -19.06 -6.62 22.18
C ARG A 159 -18.79 -5.14 21.88
N ALA A 160 -17.85 -4.52 22.58
CA ALA A 160 -17.45 -3.13 22.36
C ALA A 160 -16.73 -2.98 21.03
N LYS A 161 -15.85 -3.91 20.65
CA LYS A 161 -15.19 -3.92 19.34
C LYS A 161 -16.24 -3.95 18.21
N ARG A 162 -17.21 -4.86 18.27
CA ARG A 162 -18.29 -4.95 17.27
C ARG A 162 -19.11 -3.66 17.14
N LEU A 163 -19.42 -3.00 18.27
CA LEU A 163 -20.13 -1.72 18.25
C LEU A 163 -19.29 -0.61 17.61
N PHE A 164 -17.98 -0.58 17.93
CA PHE A 164 -17.05 0.37 17.33
C PHE A 164 -16.91 0.18 15.81
N VAL A 165 -16.76 -1.06 15.34
CA VAL A 165 -16.70 -1.39 13.91
C VAL A 165 -17.99 -0.92 13.20
N ARG A 166 -19.16 -1.25 13.74
CA ARG A 166 -20.43 -0.80 13.16
C ARG A 166 -20.57 0.72 13.12
N TRP A 167 -20.15 1.39 14.19
CA TRP A 167 -20.11 2.85 14.23
C TRP A 167 -19.12 3.41 13.22
N GLY A 168 -17.92 2.83 13.11
CA GLY A 168 -16.88 3.22 12.16
C GLY A 168 -17.37 3.14 10.72
N TRP A 169 -17.98 2.03 10.32
CA TRP A 169 -18.55 1.86 8.98
C TRP A 169 -19.70 2.82 8.71
N ARG A 170 -20.55 3.10 9.69
CA ARG A 170 -21.60 4.12 9.57
C ARG A 170 -21.00 5.51 9.34
N GLN A 171 -19.92 5.86 10.04
CA GLN A 171 -19.22 7.13 9.83
C GLN A 171 -18.55 7.19 8.45
N ALA A 172 -17.94 6.10 8.00
CA ALA A 172 -17.40 5.97 6.65
C ALA A 172 -18.49 6.21 5.58
N ASP A 173 -19.61 5.53 5.68
CA ASP A 173 -20.73 5.66 4.77
C ASP A 173 -21.23 7.11 4.62
N LEU A 174 -21.37 7.84 5.74
CA LEU A 174 -21.77 9.25 5.74
C LEU A 174 -20.81 10.16 4.96
N ILE A 175 -19.53 9.83 4.92
CA ILE A 175 -18.51 10.60 4.19
C ILE A 175 -18.45 10.15 2.73
N LEU A 176 -18.40 8.84 2.49
CA LEU A 176 -18.31 8.27 1.15
C LEU A 176 -19.53 8.62 0.27
N ARG A 177 -20.72 8.83 0.85
CA ARG A 177 -21.90 9.33 0.13
C ARG A 177 -21.74 10.70 -0.51
N LYS A 178 -20.76 11.50 -0.06
CA LYS A 178 -20.45 12.81 -0.64
C LYS A 178 -19.57 12.73 -1.87
N ALA A 179 -18.94 11.57 -2.10
CA ALA A 179 -18.08 11.34 -3.25
C ALA A 179 -18.90 10.96 -4.50
N ALA A 180 -18.52 11.54 -5.62
CA ALA A 180 -19.05 11.20 -6.93
C ALA A 180 -18.60 9.80 -7.37
N ALA A 181 -17.38 9.41 -7.01
CA ALA A 181 -16.84 8.07 -7.21
C ALA A 181 -16.14 7.58 -5.93
N VAL A 182 -16.27 6.29 -5.63
CA VAL A 182 -15.57 5.62 -4.54
C VAL A 182 -14.77 4.47 -5.12
N THR A 183 -13.49 4.39 -4.75
CA THR A 183 -12.59 3.35 -5.21
C THR A 183 -12.00 2.57 -4.04
N THR A 184 -11.53 1.37 -4.32
CA THR A 184 -10.69 0.54 -3.44
C THR A 184 -9.65 -0.18 -4.28
N PRO A 185 -8.54 -0.65 -3.70
CA PRO A 185 -7.46 -1.23 -4.49
C PRO A 185 -7.81 -2.51 -5.26
N THR A 186 -8.77 -3.31 -4.78
CA THR A 186 -9.12 -4.60 -5.38
C THR A 186 -10.63 -4.83 -5.40
N ARG A 187 -11.11 -5.74 -6.27
CA ARG A 187 -12.52 -6.14 -6.32
C ARG A 187 -12.99 -6.70 -4.98
N ARG A 188 -12.18 -7.52 -4.33
CA ARG A 188 -12.51 -8.11 -3.00
C ARG A 188 -12.66 -7.02 -1.93
N ALA A 189 -11.80 -6.00 -1.95
CA ALA A 189 -11.91 -4.83 -1.08
C ALA A 189 -13.16 -3.99 -1.39
N ALA A 190 -13.53 -3.87 -2.67
CA ALA A 190 -14.77 -3.19 -3.09
C ALA A 190 -16.01 -3.93 -2.57
N ASP A 191 -16.08 -5.24 -2.77
CA ASP A 191 -17.17 -6.07 -2.27
C ASP A 191 -17.28 -6.03 -0.74
N PHE A 192 -16.14 -5.97 -0.04
CA PHE A 192 -16.12 -5.82 1.41
C PHE A 192 -16.67 -4.45 1.83
N LEU A 193 -16.24 -3.37 1.18
CA LEU A 193 -16.74 -2.02 1.46
C LEU A 193 -18.25 -1.90 1.18
N GLU A 194 -18.74 -2.48 0.09
CA GLU A 194 -20.15 -2.49 -0.27
C GLU A 194 -21.00 -3.27 0.73
N ARG A 195 -20.48 -4.38 1.28
CA ARG A 195 -21.16 -5.13 2.36
C ARG A 195 -21.17 -4.37 3.68
N SER A 196 -20.13 -3.60 3.97
CA SER A 196 -19.94 -2.89 5.23
C SER A 196 -20.64 -1.53 5.27
N THR A 197 -21.01 -0.99 4.11
CA THR A 197 -21.67 0.31 3.95
C THR A 197 -22.95 0.16 3.12
N HIS A 198 -23.69 1.26 2.92
CA HIS A 198 -24.81 1.30 1.98
C HIS A 198 -24.39 1.75 0.57
N ARG A 199 -23.08 1.89 0.32
CA ARG A 199 -22.56 2.28 -0.99
C ARG A 199 -22.65 1.10 -1.95
N ARG A 200 -22.91 1.39 -3.24
CA ARG A 200 -22.83 0.44 -4.36
C ARG A 200 -22.02 1.07 -5.48
N GLY A 201 -21.51 0.26 -6.38
CA GLY A 201 -20.72 0.72 -7.50
C GLY A 201 -19.33 1.22 -7.06
N VAL A 202 -18.72 0.56 -6.07
CA VAL A 202 -17.33 0.81 -5.67
C VAL A 202 -16.42 0.24 -6.74
N LEU A 203 -15.55 1.08 -7.27
CA LEU A 203 -14.64 0.72 -8.36
C LEU A 203 -13.34 0.12 -7.81
N PRO A 204 -12.93 -1.05 -8.28
CA PRO A 204 -11.60 -1.57 -8.00
C PRO A 204 -10.58 -0.85 -8.89
N VAL A 205 -9.66 -0.10 -8.27
CA VAL A 205 -8.58 0.61 -8.97
C VAL A 205 -7.29 0.29 -8.25
N SER A 206 -6.37 -0.38 -8.93
CA SER A 206 -5.07 -0.74 -8.36
C SER A 206 -4.33 0.49 -7.82
N CYS A 207 -3.52 0.29 -6.77
CA CYS A 207 -2.62 1.34 -6.28
C CYS A 207 -1.53 1.70 -7.29
N GLY A 208 -1.31 0.89 -8.31
CA GLY A 208 -0.31 1.13 -9.33
C GLY A 208 1.13 0.96 -8.85
N LEU A 209 1.96 0.52 -9.76
CA LEU A 209 3.39 0.40 -9.58
C LEU A 209 4.08 0.73 -10.91
N ARG A 210 5.21 1.44 -10.88
CA ARG A 210 6.08 1.57 -12.03
C ARG A 210 7.08 0.42 -12.02
N ALA A 211 6.78 -0.63 -12.78
CA ALA A 211 7.61 -1.84 -12.81
C ALA A 211 9.05 -1.55 -13.28
N SER A 212 9.25 -0.54 -14.13
CA SER A 212 10.59 -0.09 -14.58
C SER A 212 11.49 0.45 -13.47
N ASP A 213 10.95 0.80 -12.30
CA ASP A 213 11.74 1.24 -11.15
C ASP A 213 12.44 0.07 -10.45
N TYR A 214 12.11 -1.18 -10.81
CA TYR A 214 12.62 -2.41 -10.22
C TYR A 214 13.48 -3.17 -11.23
N THR A 215 14.62 -3.69 -10.76
CA THR A 215 15.47 -4.54 -11.59
C THR A 215 14.94 -5.97 -11.53
N ALA A 216 14.37 -6.43 -12.64
CA ALA A 216 13.96 -7.81 -12.77
C ALA A 216 15.20 -8.71 -13.02
N VAL A 217 15.37 -9.72 -12.17
CA VAL A 217 16.37 -10.78 -12.40
C VAL A 217 15.64 -12.08 -12.62
N VAL A 218 15.89 -12.71 -13.77
CA VAL A 218 15.32 -14.00 -14.15
C VAL A 218 16.45 -15.03 -14.20
N GLY A 219 16.21 -16.23 -13.69
CA GLY A 219 17.18 -17.31 -13.55
C GLY A 219 17.48 -17.68 -12.10
N ALA A 220 18.38 -18.63 -11.92
CA ALA A 220 18.77 -19.14 -10.61
C ALA A 220 19.36 -18.04 -9.70
N ARG A 221 19.27 -18.25 -8.40
CA ARG A 221 19.90 -17.41 -7.37
C ARG A 221 21.07 -18.16 -6.76
N ASP A 222 22.09 -17.40 -6.36
CA ASP A 222 23.30 -17.98 -5.74
C ASP A 222 23.02 -18.50 -4.32
N GLU A 223 22.05 -17.88 -3.61
CA GLU A 223 21.70 -18.22 -2.24
C GLU A 223 20.18 -18.46 -2.08
N ASN A 224 19.82 -19.34 -1.18
CA ASN A 224 18.42 -19.58 -0.81
C ASN A 224 17.97 -18.52 0.20
N ARG A 225 17.50 -17.39 -0.31
CA ARG A 225 17.10 -16.23 0.50
C ARG A 225 15.61 -15.94 0.35
N ILE A 226 14.90 -15.96 1.48
CA ILE A 226 13.52 -15.52 1.59
C ILE A 226 13.52 -14.03 1.95
N VAL A 227 12.62 -13.25 1.38
CA VAL A 227 12.40 -11.85 1.76
C VAL A 227 10.95 -11.59 2.10
N PHE A 228 10.74 -10.79 3.14
CA PHE A 228 9.48 -10.13 3.46
C PHE A 228 9.72 -8.62 3.51
N VAL A 229 8.77 -7.84 2.99
CA VAL A 229 8.79 -6.38 3.03
C VAL A 229 7.50 -5.88 3.62
N GLY A 230 7.59 -5.05 4.67
CA GLY A 230 6.40 -4.45 5.25
C GLY A 230 6.55 -4.03 6.71
N ARG A 231 5.46 -3.56 7.30
CA ARG A 231 5.43 -3.28 8.74
C ARG A 231 5.53 -4.59 9.53
N VAL A 232 6.29 -4.57 10.61
CA VAL A 232 6.45 -5.73 11.50
C VAL A 232 5.38 -5.66 12.59
N THR A 233 4.14 -6.03 12.22
CA THR A 233 2.93 -5.96 13.05
C THR A 233 2.21 -7.30 13.10
N LEU A 234 1.27 -7.46 14.04
CA LEU A 234 0.63 -8.75 14.31
C LEU A 234 -0.10 -9.32 13.09
N GLU A 235 -0.82 -8.50 12.34
CA GLU A 235 -1.58 -8.90 11.15
C GLU A 235 -0.71 -9.39 9.98
N LYS A 236 0.61 -9.17 10.05
CA LYS A 236 1.56 -9.69 9.05
C LYS A 236 1.97 -11.14 9.30
N GLU A 237 1.65 -11.67 10.45
CA GLU A 237 1.88 -13.07 10.85
C GLU A 237 3.30 -13.60 10.52
N ILE A 238 4.33 -12.75 10.69
CA ILE A 238 5.73 -13.12 10.41
C ILE A 238 6.17 -14.33 11.27
N HIS A 239 5.56 -14.53 12.44
CA HIS A 239 5.79 -15.72 13.29
C HIS A 239 5.46 -17.02 12.55
N VAL A 240 4.46 -17.04 11.66
CA VAL A 240 4.14 -18.21 10.83
C VAL A 240 5.30 -18.54 9.88
N ILE A 241 5.95 -17.51 9.32
CA ILE A 241 7.13 -17.70 8.46
C ILE A 241 8.30 -18.29 9.27
N LEU A 242 8.53 -17.79 10.50
CA LEU A 242 9.57 -18.34 11.39
C LEU A 242 9.31 -19.81 11.74
N HIS A 243 8.07 -20.18 12.06
CA HIS A 243 7.73 -21.59 12.29
C HIS A 243 7.88 -22.46 11.04
N ALA A 244 7.48 -21.96 9.87
CA ALA A 244 7.67 -22.68 8.61
C ALA A 244 9.16 -22.93 8.31
N MET A 245 10.04 -21.96 8.58
CA MET A 245 11.49 -22.12 8.39
C MET A 245 12.09 -23.27 9.23
N THR A 246 11.53 -23.63 10.37
CA THR A 246 12.02 -24.77 11.17
C THR A 246 11.74 -26.13 10.51
N ARG A 247 10.87 -26.15 9.50
CA ARG A 247 10.45 -27.36 8.77
C ARG A 247 11.21 -27.54 7.44
N LEU A 248 11.99 -26.54 7.02
CA LEU A 248 12.80 -26.63 5.80
C LEU A 248 13.99 -27.58 6.01
N ASP A 249 14.42 -28.26 4.93
CA ASP A 249 15.64 -29.07 5.01
C ASP A 249 16.84 -28.18 5.41
N PRO A 250 17.54 -28.51 6.50
CA PRO A 250 18.73 -27.74 6.93
C PRO A 250 19.81 -27.64 5.85
N LYS A 251 19.88 -28.59 4.92
CA LYS A 251 20.85 -28.60 3.81
C LYS A 251 20.64 -27.44 2.82
N LEU A 252 19.41 -26.90 2.75
CA LEU A 252 19.10 -25.76 1.89
C LEU A 252 19.76 -24.47 2.36
N ASN A 253 20.24 -24.41 3.60
CA ASN A 253 20.87 -23.22 4.19
C ASN A 253 20.10 -21.93 3.94
N VAL A 254 18.77 -21.97 4.17
CA VAL A 254 17.87 -20.86 3.87
C VAL A 254 18.03 -19.72 4.86
N SER A 255 18.22 -18.50 4.38
CA SER A 255 18.14 -17.26 5.16
C SER A 255 16.82 -16.52 4.95
N PHE A 256 16.41 -15.71 5.93
CA PHE A 256 15.20 -14.90 5.86
C PHE A 256 15.51 -13.45 6.22
N THR A 257 15.20 -12.54 5.32
CA THR A 257 15.35 -11.10 5.52
C THR A 257 13.99 -10.44 5.71
N VAL A 258 13.79 -9.81 6.87
CA VAL A 258 12.61 -9.02 7.21
C VAL A 258 12.94 -7.54 7.01
N VAL A 259 12.47 -6.98 5.89
CA VAL A 259 12.67 -5.57 5.56
C VAL A 259 11.51 -4.75 6.09
N GLY A 260 11.78 -3.96 7.13
CA GLY A 260 10.79 -3.13 7.78
C GLY A 260 10.91 -3.10 9.30
N ASP A 261 10.02 -2.34 9.92
CA ASP A 261 10.00 -2.16 11.37
C ASP A 261 8.58 -2.15 11.91
N GLY A 262 8.41 -2.39 13.21
CA GLY A 262 7.12 -2.38 13.88
C GLY A 262 7.16 -2.89 15.31
N ASP A 263 6.01 -2.88 15.96
CA ASP A 263 5.85 -3.22 17.38
C ASP A 263 6.14 -4.70 17.69
N GLN A 264 6.03 -5.60 16.71
CA GLN A 264 6.31 -7.02 16.89
C GLN A 264 7.79 -7.41 16.72
N ARG A 265 8.65 -6.49 16.27
CA ARG A 265 10.05 -6.80 15.97
C ARG A 265 10.77 -7.51 17.11
N LYS A 266 10.73 -6.95 18.33
CA LYS A 266 11.40 -7.55 19.50
C LYS A 266 10.87 -8.95 19.85
N ASN A 267 9.56 -9.15 19.70
CA ASN A 267 8.95 -10.45 19.97
C ASN A 267 9.38 -11.48 18.93
N LEU A 268 9.50 -11.07 17.67
CA LEU A 268 9.92 -11.95 16.57
C LEU A 268 11.43 -12.25 16.61
N GLU A 269 12.28 -11.30 16.98
CA GLU A 269 13.71 -11.53 17.24
C GLU A 269 13.92 -12.57 18.37
N LYS A 270 13.13 -12.45 19.45
CA LYS A 270 13.13 -13.42 20.53
C LYS A 270 12.65 -14.79 20.05
N LEU A 271 11.55 -14.86 19.32
CA LEU A 271 11.03 -16.10 18.76
C LEU A 271 12.05 -16.76 17.80
N ALA A 272 12.71 -16.00 16.92
CA ALA A 272 13.76 -16.52 16.06
C ALA A 272 14.90 -17.17 16.87
N THR A 273 15.28 -16.57 17.99
CA THR A 273 16.29 -17.16 18.91
C THR A 273 15.79 -18.44 19.57
N GLU A 274 14.54 -18.46 20.06
CA GLU A 274 13.92 -19.64 20.68
C GLU A 274 13.77 -20.81 19.69
N LEU A 275 13.59 -20.52 18.40
CA LEU A 275 13.49 -21.50 17.31
C LEU A 275 14.86 -21.92 16.75
N GLY A 276 15.99 -21.39 17.25
CA GLY A 276 17.32 -21.68 16.75
C GLY A 276 17.61 -21.09 15.35
N LEU A 277 16.93 -19.99 15.01
CA LEU A 277 17.03 -19.32 13.69
C LEU A 277 17.81 -17.99 13.76
N ALA A 278 18.40 -17.63 14.90
CA ALA A 278 19.01 -16.31 15.10
C ALA A 278 20.05 -15.93 14.04
N ASP A 279 20.85 -16.89 13.58
CA ASP A 279 21.91 -16.66 12.58
C ASP A 279 21.37 -16.64 11.14
N ARG A 280 20.11 -17.04 10.92
CA ARG A 280 19.48 -17.15 9.59
C ARG A 280 18.37 -16.13 9.36
N VAL A 281 17.97 -15.35 10.38
CA VAL A 281 16.89 -14.36 10.27
C VAL A 281 17.44 -12.96 10.54
N HIS A 282 17.28 -12.07 9.56
CA HIS A 282 17.83 -10.72 9.61
C HIS A 282 16.72 -9.67 9.56
N PHE A 283 16.58 -8.89 10.65
CA PHE A 283 15.67 -7.76 10.73
C PHE A 283 16.40 -6.48 10.38
N THR A 284 16.21 -5.96 9.16
CA THR A 284 16.96 -4.77 8.69
C THR A 284 16.45 -3.46 9.32
N GLY A 285 15.21 -3.44 9.80
CA GLY A 285 14.53 -2.19 10.09
C GLY A 285 14.12 -1.47 8.81
N ARG A 286 13.93 -0.15 8.90
CA ARG A 286 13.63 0.69 7.73
C ARG A 286 14.88 0.89 6.91
N VAL A 287 14.76 0.69 5.62
CA VAL A 287 15.85 0.85 4.64
C VAL A 287 15.48 1.90 3.61
N SER A 288 16.44 2.35 2.83
CA SER A 288 16.22 3.18 1.64
C SER A 288 15.53 2.40 0.52
N ASP A 289 14.94 3.09 -0.45
CA ASP A 289 14.31 2.43 -1.60
C ASP A 289 15.34 1.66 -2.45
N GLU A 290 16.58 2.13 -2.50
CA GLU A 290 17.68 1.43 -3.16
C GLU A 290 18.02 0.10 -2.46
N GLU A 291 18.17 0.13 -1.13
CA GLU A 291 18.40 -1.08 -0.33
C GLU A 291 17.23 -2.05 -0.40
N LEU A 292 15.98 -1.54 -0.41
CA LEU A 292 14.79 -2.35 -0.61
C LEU A 292 14.85 -3.12 -1.93
N ARG A 293 15.15 -2.42 -3.04
CA ARG A 293 15.28 -3.04 -4.37
C ARG A 293 16.40 -4.07 -4.40
N ARG A 294 17.54 -3.79 -3.75
CA ARG A 294 18.63 -4.75 -3.62
C ARG A 294 18.18 -6.03 -2.91
N HIS A 295 17.48 -5.93 -1.77
CA HIS A 295 16.96 -7.09 -1.06
C HIS A 295 15.99 -7.91 -1.90
N LEU A 296 15.12 -7.26 -2.69
CA LEU A 296 14.24 -7.95 -3.62
C LEU A 296 15.01 -8.64 -4.75
N THR A 297 16.03 -7.98 -5.32
CA THR A 297 16.84 -8.54 -6.41
C THR A 297 17.67 -9.76 -5.96
N GLU A 298 18.19 -9.73 -4.72
CA GLU A 298 19.01 -10.81 -4.15
C GLU A 298 18.19 -12.02 -3.63
N ALA A 299 16.90 -11.87 -3.43
CA ALA A 299 16.05 -12.92 -2.88
C ALA A 299 15.73 -14.02 -3.90
N SER A 300 15.44 -15.23 -3.41
CA SER A 300 14.93 -16.35 -4.20
C SER A 300 13.41 -16.36 -4.26
N MET A 301 12.73 -15.88 -3.24
CA MET A 301 11.28 -15.77 -3.19
C MET A 301 10.84 -14.68 -2.22
N PHE A 302 9.65 -14.16 -2.46
CA PHE A 302 8.95 -13.26 -1.53
C PHE A 302 7.88 -14.02 -0.78
N VAL A 303 7.86 -13.89 0.55
CA VAL A 303 6.87 -14.57 1.40
C VAL A 303 6.06 -13.56 2.20
N ILE A 304 4.75 -13.69 2.16
CA ILE A 304 3.82 -12.84 2.90
C ILE A 304 2.69 -13.65 3.54
N ALA A 305 2.69 -13.73 4.86
CA ALA A 305 1.68 -14.45 5.64
C ALA A 305 0.51 -13.55 6.10
N SER A 306 0.43 -12.30 5.61
CA SER A 306 -0.52 -11.30 6.07
C SER A 306 -1.98 -11.73 5.89
N ILE A 307 -2.80 -11.47 6.91
CA ILE A 307 -4.25 -11.74 6.90
C ILE A 307 -5.12 -10.51 6.64
N ALA A 308 -4.51 -9.32 6.45
CA ALA A 308 -5.24 -8.05 6.40
C ALA A 308 -4.70 -7.10 5.31
N GLU A 309 -4.63 -7.58 4.06
CA GLU A 309 -4.25 -6.75 2.91
C GLU A 309 -5.47 -6.29 2.11
N LEU A 310 -5.55 -5.01 1.78
CA LEU A 310 -6.49 -4.50 0.77
C LEU A 310 -5.89 -4.56 -0.64
N GLN A 311 -4.58 -4.33 -0.74
CA GLN A 311 -3.67 -4.67 -1.82
C GLN A 311 -2.25 -4.60 -1.26
N SER A 312 -1.40 -5.55 -1.58
CA SER A 312 -0.02 -5.56 -1.10
C SER A 312 0.91 -4.91 -2.13
N ILE A 313 1.30 -3.66 -1.89
CA ILE A 313 2.28 -2.96 -2.74
C ILE A 313 3.61 -3.73 -2.72
N ALA A 314 4.05 -4.22 -1.56
CA ALA A 314 5.29 -4.99 -1.43
C ALA A 314 5.27 -6.28 -2.27
N THR A 315 4.11 -6.94 -2.40
CA THR A 315 3.97 -8.10 -3.29
C THR A 315 4.14 -7.68 -4.76
N MET A 316 3.56 -6.56 -5.19
CA MET A 316 3.75 -6.04 -6.55
C MET A 316 5.20 -5.64 -6.81
N GLU A 317 5.89 -5.06 -5.83
CA GLU A 317 7.33 -4.73 -5.90
C GLU A 317 8.19 -6.00 -6.06
N ALA A 318 7.86 -7.06 -5.33
CA ALA A 318 8.51 -8.37 -5.47
C ALA A 318 8.23 -9.01 -6.84
N MET A 319 7.00 -8.95 -7.34
CA MET A 319 6.64 -9.40 -8.68
C MET A 319 7.41 -8.64 -9.76
N ALA A 320 7.53 -7.31 -9.64
CA ALA A 320 8.30 -6.46 -10.56
C ALA A 320 9.80 -6.76 -10.52
N SER A 321 10.31 -7.33 -9.43
CA SER A 321 11.68 -7.83 -9.30
C SER A 321 11.87 -9.25 -9.83
N GLY A 322 10.82 -9.88 -10.36
CA GLY A 322 10.85 -11.25 -10.91
C GLY A 322 10.91 -12.34 -9.84
N LEU A 323 10.31 -12.11 -8.67
CA LEU A 323 10.28 -13.13 -7.62
C LEU A 323 9.05 -14.02 -7.71
N PRO A 324 9.18 -15.33 -7.47
CA PRO A 324 8.07 -16.18 -7.07
C PRO A 324 7.47 -15.68 -5.75
N ILE A 325 6.15 -15.75 -5.64
CA ILE A 325 5.42 -15.23 -4.49
C ILE A 325 4.77 -16.35 -3.70
N ILE A 326 5.02 -16.44 -2.39
CA ILE A 326 4.27 -17.33 -1.50
C ILE A 326 3.45 -16.46 -0.56
N ALA A 327 2.13 -16.60 -0.64
CA ALA A 327 1.21 -15.72 0.06
C ALA A 327 0.09 -16.49 0.79
N ALA A 328 -0.36 -15.97 1.92
CA ALA A 328 -1.55 -16.48 2.57
C ALA A 328 -2.79 -16.33 1.66
N ASP A 329 -3.65 -17.35 1.59
CA ASP A 329 -4.97 -17.25 0.95
C ASP A 329 -5.89 -16.41 1.82
N ALA A 330 -5.61 -15.10 1.87
CA ALA A 330 -6.34 -14.16 2.70
C ALA A 330 -6.54 -12.82 2.00
N MET A 331 -7.71 -12.23 2.21
CA MET A 331 -8.08 -10.89 1.73
C MET A 331 -7.69 -10.65 0.26
N ALA A 332 -6.81 -9.70 -0.02
CA ALA A 332 -6.46 -9.31 -1.38
C ALA A 332 -5.28 -10.09 -1.99
N LEU A 333 -4.56 -10.92 -1.24
CA LEU A 333 -3.39 -11.63 -1.75
C LEU A 333 -3.70 -12.58 -2.93
N PRO A 334 -4.83 -13.33 -2.94
CA PRO A 334 -5.21 -14.17 -4.09
C PRO A 334 -5.51 -13.38 -5.37
N HIS A 335 -5.60 -12.06 -5.30
CA HIS A 335 -5.71 -11.21 -6.49
C HIS A 335 -4.37 -11.00 -7.21
N LEU A 336 -3.26 -11.14 -6.48
CA LEU A 336 -1.90 -10.95 -7.00
C LEU A 336 -1.20 -12.29 -7.27
N VAL A 337 -1.57 -13.35 -6.55
CA VAL A 337 -0.90 -14.64 -6.62
C VAL A 337 -1.82 -15.68 -7.23
N HIS A 338 -1.44 -16.18 -8.40
CA HIS A 338 -2.10 -17.26 -9.10
C HIS A 338 -1.37 -18.56 -8.77
N HIS A 339 -2.04 -19.42 -7.98
CA HIS A 339 -1.45 -20.64 -7.42
C HIS A 339 -0.91 -21.56 -8.50
N GLY A 340 0.38 -21.90 -8.45
CA GLY A 340 1.09 -22.72 -9.42
C GLY A 340 1.60 -21.97 -10.66
N GLU A 341 1.26 -20.69 -10.85
CA GLU A 341 1.70 -19.89 -11.99
C GLU A 341 2.84 -18.93 -11.60
N ASN A 342 2.55 -17.90 -10.80
CA ASN A 342 3.54 -16.93 -10.33
C ASN A 342 3.93 -17.12 -8.85
N GLY A 343 3.43 -18.20 -8.23
CA GLY A 343 3.71 -18.55 -6.85
C GLY A 343 2.70 -19.50 -6.24
N PHE A 344 2.66 -19.57 -4.92
CA PHE A 344 1.77 -20.47 -4.20
C PHE A 344 0.95 -19.73 -3.15
N LEU A 345 -0.32 -20.11 -3.02
CA LEU A 345 -1.19 -19.72 -1.92
C LEU A 345 -1.20 -20.85 -0.88
N PHE A 346 -1.15 -20.48 0.40
CA PHE A 346 -1.28 -21.39 1.53
C PHE A 346 -2.40 -20.92 2.47
N GLN A 347 -3.00 -21.83 3.22
CA GLN A 347 -4.02 -21.48 4.20
C GLN A 347 -3.44 -20.53 5.26
N ALA A 348 -4.11 -19.42 5.50
CA ALA A 348 -3.67 -18.42 6.49
C ALA A 348 -3.37 -19.08 7.86
N SER A 349 -2.28 -18.64 8.49
CA SER A 349 -1.74 -19.14 9.77
C SER A 349 -1.29 -20.62 9.75
N ASN A 350 -1.16 -21.26 8.58
CA ASN A 350 -0.72 -22.66 8.44
C ASN A 350 0.77 -22.73 8.07
N ASP A 351 1.64 -22.83 9.08
CA ASP A 351 3.09 -22.89 8.91
C ASP A 351 3.59 -24.16 8.17
N ARG A 352 2.79 -25.24 8.17
CA ARG A 352 3.13 -26.48 7.48
C ARG A 352 2.93 -26.31 5.96
N GLU A 353 1.75 -25.86 5.53
CA GLU A 353 1.52 -25.58 4.09
C GLU A 353 2.47 -24.51 3.55
N LEU A 354 2.82 -23.50 4.38
CA LEU A 354 3.81 -22.50 4.01
C LEU A 354 5.18 -23.15 3.78
N ALA A 355 5.62 -24.05 4.66
CA ALA A 355 6.88 -24.76 4.50
C ALA A 355 6.89 -25.65 3.25
N ASP A 356 5.78 -26.35 2.98
CA ASP A 356 5.63 -27.19 1.78
C ASP A 356 5.73 -26.33 0.50
N ALA A 357 5.09 -25.16 0.47
CA ALA A 357 5.19 -24.22 -0.64
C ALA A 357 6.62 -23.69 -0.85
N MET A 358 7.33 -23.35 0.25
CA MET A 358 8.74 -22.92 0.19
C MET A 358 9.64 -24.04 -0.36
N ASN A 359 9.49 -25.27 0.15
CA ASN A 359 10.25 -26.44 -0.36
C ASN A 359 9.99 -26.65 -1.85
N THR A 360 8.73 -26.57 -2.29
CA THR A 360 8.38 -26.70 -3.71
C THR A 360 9.17 -25.72 -4.58
N VAL A 361 9.27 -24.44 -4.17
CA VAL A 361 10.04 -23.44 -4.93
C VAL A 361 11.54 -23.75 -4.92
N PHE A 362 12.12 -24.18 -3.78
CA PHE A 362 13.55 -24.52 -3.70
C PHE A 362 13.91 -25.80 -4.47
N GLU A 363 12.96 -26.72 -4.67
CA GLU A 363 13.15 -27.98 -5.38
C GLU A 363 12.87 -27.88 -6.90
N MET A 364 12.39 -26.72 -7.39
CA MET A 364 12.13 -26.49 -8.81
C MET A 364 13.39 -26.63 -9.65
N SER A 365 13.22 -27.23 -10.84
CA SER A 365 14.24 -27.11 -11.87
C SER A 365 14.45 -25.63 -12.27
N PRO A 366 15.64 -25.26 -12.77
CA PRO A 366 15.89 -23.89 -13.23
C PRO A 366 14.84 -23.38 -14.23
N ALA A 367 14.32 -24.25 -15.11
CA ALA A 367 13.33 -23.89 -16.12
C ALA A 367 11.94 -23.60 -15.51
N GLU A 368 11.51 -24.39 -14.54
CA GLU A 368 10.26 -24.17 -13.81
C GLU A 368 10.32 -22.87 -12.98
N TYR A 369 11.43 -22.67 -12.29
CA TYR A 369 11.66 -21.45 -11.50
C TYR A 369 11.65 -20.18 -12.39
N GLU A 370 12.35 -20.22 -13.54
CA GLU A 370 12.34 -19.13 -14.52
C GLU A 370 10.94 -18.86 -15.07
N THR A 371 10.15 -19.90 -15.33
CA THR A 371 8.78 -19.79 -15.81
C THR A 371 7.92 -19.05 -14.77
N MET A 372 8.02 -19.41 -13.49
CA MET A 372 7.30 -18.75 -12.41
C MET A 372 7.71 -17.28 -12.22
N GLN A 373 9.01 -16.97 -12.37
CA GLN A 373 9.51 -15.61 -12.35
C GLN A 373 8.93 -14.75 -13.47
N ARG A 374 8.87 -15.28 -14.69
CA ARG A 374 8.27 -14.59 -15.84
C ARG A 374 6.78 -14.36 -15.66
N ALA A 375 6.07 -15.32 -15.10
CA ALA A 375 4.66 -15.16 -14.76
C ALA A 375 4.43 -14.03 -13.74
N SER A 376 5.32 -13.85 -12.74
CA SER A 376 5.26 -12.69 -11.83
C SER A 376 5.44 -11.36 -12.57
N LEU A 377 6.42 -11.29 -13.48
CA LEU A 377 6.67 -10.10 -14.31
C LEU A 377 5.50 -9.77 -15.24
N GLU A 378 4.82 -10.78 -15.77
CA GLU A 378 3.64 -10.59 -16.62
C GLU A 378 2.45 -10.12 -15.79
N ALA A 379 2.17 -10.81 -14.66
CA ALA A 379 1.03 -10.49 -13.80
C ALA A 379 1.09 -9.06 -13.24
N VAL A 380 2.28 -8.53 -12.90
CA VAL A 380 2.41 -7.18 -12.37
C VAL A 380 2.07 -6.09 -13.40
N GLN A 381 2.12 -6.35 -14.70
CA GLN A 381 1.78 -5.37 -15.76
C GLN A 381 0.32 -4.91 -15.70
N ALA A 382 -0.58 -5.73 -15.14
CA ALA A 382 -1.96 -5.33 -14.89
C ALA A 382 -2.08 -4.20 -13.86
N HIS A 383 -1.03 -3.99 -13.06
CA HIS A 383 -0.95 -3.01 -11.98
C HIS A 383 -0.06 -1.80 -12.32
N ASP A 384 0.12 -1.51 -13.61
CA ASP A 384 0.89 -0.35 -14.05
C ASP A 384 0.29 0.97 -13.54
N ILE A 385 1.17 1.89 -13.10
CA ILE A 385 0.75 3.18 -12.51
C ILE A 385 0.06 4.07 -13.53
N ASP A 386 0.44 4.01 -14.82
CA ASP A 386 -0.16 4.86 -15.83
C ASP A 386 -1.63 4.49 -16.07
N ARG A 387 -1.98 3.20 -16.04
CA ARG A 387 -3.38 2.76 -16.06
C ARG A 387 -4.16 3.29 -14.85
N THR A 388 -3.53 3.28 -13.67
CA THR A 388 -4.14 3.84 -12.45
C THR A 388 -4.40 5.34 -12.60
N LEU A 389 -3.43 6.08 -13.13
CA LEU A 389 -3.56 7.52 -13.41
C LEU A 389 -4.67 7.81 -14.41
N ASP A 390 -4.75 7.07 -15.53
CA ASP A 390 -5.81 7.22 -16.55
C ASP A 390 -7.20 7.09 -15.94
N VAL A 391 -7.40 6.06 -15.10
CA VAL A 391 -8.67 5.86 -14.41
C VAL A 391 -9.00 7.04 -13.48
N PHE A 392 -8.03 7.51 -12.68
CA PHE A 392 -8.30 8.62 -11.75
C PHE A 392 -8.53 9.94 -12.50
N GLU A 393 -7.81 10.23 -13.56
CA GLU A 393 -8.09 11.42 -14.40
C GLU A 393 -9.49 11.36 -15.00
N GLY A 394 -9.92 10.20 -15.50
CA GLY A 394 -11.30 9.99 -15.96
C GLY A 394 -12.32 10.26 -14.84
N LEU A 395 -12.09 9.73 -13.64
CA LEU A 395 -12.94 9.96 -12.47
C LEU A 395 -12.96 11.43 -12.05
N TYR A 396 -11.85 12.16 -12.15
CA TYR A 396 -11.78 13.58 -11.84
C TYR A 396 -12.58 14.41 -12.83
N ARG A 397 -12.54 14.08 -14.11
CA ARG A 397 -13.32 14.76 -15.17
C ARG A 397 -14.78 14.32 -15.22
N GLY A 398 -15.15 13.27 -14.51
CA GLY A 398 -16.50 12.72 -14.51
C GLY A 398 -16.82 11.82 -15.69
N VAL A 399 -15.80 11.36 -16.38
CA VAL A 399 -15.95 10.32 -17.41
C VAL A 399 -16.10 8.97 -16.69
N PRO A 400 -17.12 8.16 -17.04
CA PRO A 400 -17.22 6.80 -16.50
C PRO A 400 -15.95 6.01 -16.89
N SER A 401 -15.36 5.30 -15.93
CA SER A 401 -14.35 4.29 -16.26
C SER A 401 -15.03 3.19 -17.09
N ALA A 402 -14.49 2.95 -18.28
CA ALA A 402 -14.93 1.89 -19.19
C ALA A 402 -14.79 0.50 -18.52
#